data_07942012e5dac2eeb465cbe58e987a48
#
_entry.id   07942012e5dac2eeb465cbe58e987a48
#
_cell.length_a   1.000
_cell.length_b   1.000
_cell.length_c   1.000
_cell.angle_alpha   90.00
_cell.angle_beta   90.00
_cell.angle_gamma   90.00
#
_symmetry.space_group_name_H-M   'P 1'
#
loop_
_entity.id
_entity.type
_entity.pdbx_description
1 polymer ?
#
loop_
_entity_poly.entity_id
_entity_poly.type
_entity_poly.pdbx_seq_one_letter_code
_entity_poly.pdbx_strand_id
1 'polypeptide(L)'
;MITTDILIIGAGPTGLFTVFEAGLLKLRCHLIDALPMAGGQCAEIYPKKPIYDIPAYPEILAGDLVDKLMLQIKSFTPGFTLGERAETIERLEDGSFIVTTNLGTQHHAPVVVIAGGLGSFEPRKPPIQNITHFEGKGVEYIIKEPAIYQDKKVVIAGGGDSALDWAIYLSEIAEKVAVVHRRQESRDALDTCRLYTYDA
;
A
#
# COMPACT_ATOMS: atom_id res chain seq x y z
N MET A 1 -3.75 -14.29 23.14
CA MET A 1 -4.41 -12.98 22.95
C MET A 1 -3.40 -11.89 23.30
N ILE A 2 -3.23 -10.91 22.44
CA ILE A 2 -2.32 -9.76 22.60
C ILE A 2 -3.13 -8.60 23.17
N THR A 3 -2.65 -7.98 24.26
CA THR A 3 -3.34 -6.85 24.93
C THR A 3 -2.50 -5.59 24.86
N THR A 4 -3.13 -4.48 24.45
CA THR A 4 -2.51 -3.18 24.30
C THR A 4 -3.48 -2.06 24.70
N ASP A 5 -2.99 -0.82 24.83
CA ASP A 5 -3.86 0.32 25.15
C ASP A 5 -4.56 0.86 23.89
N ILE A 6 -3.86 0.84 22.75
CA ILE A 6 -4.43 1.22 21.45
C ILE A 6 -4.04 0.15 20.41
N LEU A 7 -5.05 -0.40 19.76
CA LEU A 7 -4.87 -1.26 18.59
C LEU A 7 -5.07 -0.44 17.32
N ILE A 8 -4.12 -0.52 16.40
CA ILE A 8 -4.14 0.25 15.13
C ILE A 8 -4.25 -0.72 13.97
N ILE A 9 -5.29 -0.60 13.15
CA ILE A 9 -5.49 -1.38 11.94
C ILE A 9 -4.92 -0.59 10.77
N GLY A 10 -3.78 -1.05 10.25
CA GLY A 10 -2.98 -0.41 9.21
C GLY A 10 -1.66 0.14 9.75
N ALA A 11 -0.54 -0.36 9.22
CA ALA A 11 0.81 0.08 9.54
C ALA A 11 1.39 1.02 8.47
N GLY A 12 0.54 1.73 7.72
CA GLY A 12 0.94 2.80 6.82
C GLY A 12 1.35 4.08 7.57
N PRO A 13 1.70 5.18 6.87
CA PRO A 13 2.16 6.43 7.48
C PRO A 13 1.26 6.97 8.59
N THR A 14 -0.07 6.91 8.39
CA THR A 14 -1.05 7.34 9.40
C THR A 14 -1.01 6.48 10.65
N GLY A 15 -0.96 5.15 10.49
CA GLY A 15 -0.85 4.23 11.63
C GLY A 15 0.45 4.40 12.39
N LEU A 16 1.58 4.56 11.69
CA LEU A 16 2.88 4.82 12.30
C LEU A 16 2.88 6.17 13.06
N PHE A 17 2.33 7.22 12.48
CA PHE A 17 2.24 8.51 13.17
C PHE A 17 1.29 8.47 14.38
N THR A 18 0.22 7.65 14.33
CA THR A 18 -0.65 7.40 15.50
C THR A 18 0.14 6.82 16.67
N VAL A 19 1.11 5.92 16.41
CA VAL A 19 2.00 5.39 17.46
C VAL A 19 2.80 6.51 18.12
N PHE A 20 3.30 7.46 17.33
CA PHE A 20 4.06 8.60 17.87
C PHE A 20 3.20 9.42 18.84
N GLU A 21 2.02 9.83 18.42
CA GLU A 21 1.10 10.63 19.24
C GLU A 21 0.66 9.88 20.51
N ALA A 22 0.31 8.60 20.39
CA ALA A 22 -0.04 7.77 21.53
C ALA A 22 1.13 7.57 22.50
N GLY A 23 2.35 7.40 21.95
CA GLY A 23 3.57 7.24 22.72
C GLY A 23 3.92 8.46 23.58
N LEU A 24 3.65 9.67 23.09
CA LEU A 24 3.79 10.90 23.90
C LEU A 24 2.86 10.89 25.11
N LEU A 25 1.72 10.24 25.02
CA LEU A 25 0.77 10.04 26.11
C LEU A 25 1.09 8.79 26.96
N LYS A 26 2.22 8.11 26.69
CA LYS A 26 2.65 6.87 27.36
C LYS A 26 1.69 5.69 27.17
N LEU A 27 0.93 5.68 26.09
CA LEU A 27 0.03 4.59 25.71
C LEU A 27 0.79 3.58 24.83
N ARG A 28 0.61 2.30 25.11
CA ARG A 28 1.19 1.22 24.32
C ARG A 28 0.34 0.98 23.07
N CYS A 29 1.00 0.83 21.94
CA CYS A 29 0.36 0.54 20.68
C CYS A 29 0.72 -0.83 20.12
N HIS A 30 -0.23 -1.44 19.42
CA HIS A 30 0.01 -2.61 18.57
C HIS A 30 -0.64 -2.38 17.21
N LEU A 31 0.09 -2.67 16.15
CA LEU A 31 -0.41 -2.48 14.78
C LEU A 31 -0.68 -3.83 14.13
N ILE A 32 -1.77 -3.91 13.35
CA ILE A 32 -2.09 -5.05 12.48
C ILE A 32 -2.03 -4.56 11.03
N ASP A 33 -1.31 -5.27 10.16
CA ASP A 33 -1.33 -4.98 8.73
C ASP A 33 -1.32 -6.28 7.90
N ALA A 34 -2.08 -6.27 6.81
CA ALA A 34 -2.15 -7.39 5.87
C ALA A 34 -0.84 -7.58 5.09
N LEU A 35 -0.03 -6.53 4.97
CA LEU A 35 1.29 -6.60 4.33
C LEU A 35 2.33 -7.21 5.27
N PRO A 36 3.34 -7.90 4.73
CA PRO A 36 4.41 -8.52 5.52
C PRO A 36 5.40 -7.52 6.12
N MET A 37 5.27 -6.23 5.79
CA MET A 37 6.11 -5.15 6.27
C MET A 37 5.29 -3.88 6.55
N ALA A 38 5.78 -3.07 7.48
CA ALA A 38 5.19 -1.76 7.76
C ALA A 38 5.46 -0.76 6.62
N GLY A 39 4.59 0.26 6.50
CA GLY A 39 4.71 1.32 5.52
C GLY A 39 3.53 1.44 4.57
N GLY A 40 2.67 0.41 4.50
CA GLY A 40 1.48 0.42 3.67
C GLY A 40 1.82 0.67 2.19
N GLN A 41 0.98 1.44 1.50
CA GLN A 41 1.18 1.75 0.07
C GLN A 41 2.51 2.44 -0.23
N CYS A 42 3.00 3.28 0.67
CA CYS A 42 4.25 4.01 0.50
C CYS A 42 5.47 3.09 0.42
N ALA A 43 5.47 1.99 1.16
CA ALA A 43 6.55 1.01 1.09
C ALA A 43 6.33 -0.04 0.00
N GLU A 44 5.07 -0.50 -0.20
CA GLU A 44 4.78 -1.63 -1.07
C GLU A 44 4.57 -1.23 -2.54
N ILE A 45 3.88 -0.10 -2.80
CA ILE A 45 3.44 0.24 -4.16
C ILE A 45 4.34 1.27 -4.83
N TYR A 46 4.75 2.33 -4.12
CA TYR A 46 5.52 3.42 -4.71
C TYR A 46 6.67 3.93 -3.85
N PRO A 47 7.59 3.07 -3.39
CA PRO A 47 8.65 3.50 -2.47
C PRO A 47 9.54 4.62 -3.03
N LYS A 48 9.67 4.69 -4.36
CA LYS A 48 10.47 5.70 -5.08
C LYS A 48 9.64 6.87 -5.62
N LYS A 49 8.32 6.93 -5.33
CA LYS A 49 7.49 8.06 -5.76
C LYS A 49 7.73 9.26 -4.84
N PRO A 50 8.00 10.45 -5.38
CA PRO A 50 8.08 11.66 -4.60
C PRO A 50 6.70 12.07 -4.07
N ILE A 51 6.67 12.56 -2.83
CA ILE A 51 5.50 13.09 -2.14
C ILE A 51 5.80 14.54 -1.77
N TYR A 52 4.84 15.44 -1.97
CA TYR A 52 5.02 16.89 -1.83
C TYR A 52 4.16 17.50 -0.72
N ASP A 53 3.26 16.73 -0.12
CA ASP A 53 2.24 17.18 0.84
C ASP A 53 2.56 16.78 2.30
N ILE A 54 3.83 16.48 2.58
CA ILE A 54 4.28 16.20 3.95
C ILE A 54 4.82 17.48 4.58
N PRO A 55 4.28 17.95 5.72
CA PRO A 55 4.76 19.13 6.40
C PRO A 55 6.26 19.12 6.62
N ALA A 56 6.92 20.24 6.40
CA ALA A 56 8.36 20.46 6.50
C ALA A 56 9.25 19.74 5.45
N TYR A 57 8.66 18.99 4.53
CA TYR A 57 9.37 18.42 3.38
C TYR A 57 8.82 19.01 2.08
N PRO A 58 9.61 19.82 1.34
CA PRO A 58 9.24 20.25 -0.01
C PRO A 58 9.01 19.06 -0.94
N GLU A 59 9.80 18.00 -0.72
CA GLU A 59 9.71 16.71 -1.40
C GLU A 59 10.35 15.64 -0.53
N ILE A 60 9.75 14.44 -0.49
CA ILE A 60 10.32 13.25 0.15
C ILE A 60 9.88 12.02 -0.62
N LEU A 61 10.76 11.02 -0.76
CA LEU A 61 10.37 9.73 -1.32
C LEU A 61 9.45 8.97 -0.35
N ALA A 62 8.47 8.27 -0.89
CA ALA A 62 7.49 7.53 -0.09
C ALA A 62 8.15 6.49 0.85
N GLY A 63 9.18 5.78 0.38
CA GLY A 63 9.97 4.87 1.20
C GLY A 63 10.74 5.58 2.31
N ASP A 64 11.39 6.69 1.99
CA ASP A 64 12.16 7.48 2.97
C ASP A 64 11.26 8.06 4.07
N LEU A 65 10.01 8.43 3.72
CA LEU A 65 9.01 8.85 4.71
C LEU A 65 8.72 7.72 5.70
N VAL A 66 8.51 6.50 5.21
CA VAL A 66 8.27 5.32 6.07
C VAL A 66 9.45 5.06 6.99
N ASP A 67 10.67 5.09 6.47
CA ASP A 67 11.90 4.88 7.27
C ASP A 67 12.02 5.92 8.38
N LYS A 68 11.72 7.19 8.08
CA LYS A 68 11.72 8.26 9.09
C LYS A 68 10.64 8.08 10.15
N LEU A 69 9.43 7.67 9.77
CA LEU A 69 8.36 7.37 10.70
C LEU A 69 8.71 6.18 11.60
N MET A 70 9.27 5.11 11.04
CA MET A 70 9.74 3.96 11.81
C MET A 70 10.83 4.35 12.81
N LEU A 71 11.77 5.22 12.40
CA LEU A 71 12.78 5.74 13.30
C LEU A 71 12.17 6.60 14.42
N GLN A 72 11.18 7.44 14.10
CA GLN A 72 10.49 8.32 15.03
C GLN A 72 9.76 7.54 16.13
N ILE A 73 9.14 6.41 15.80
CA ILE A 73 8.39 5.60 16.77
C ILE A 73 9.24 4.57 17.52
N LYS A 74 10.50 4.39 17.15
CA LYS A 74 11.38 3.36 17.70
C LYS A 74 11.46 3.36 19.23
N SER A 75 11.48 4.53 19.84
CA SER A 75 11.56 4.69 21.31
C SER A 75 10.30 4.22 22.04
N PHE A 76 9.16 4.14 21.36
CA PHE A 76 7.88 3.71 21.94
C PHE A 76 7.66 2.20 21.85
N THR A 77 8.53 1.48 21.16
CA THR A 77 8.53 0.01 21.04
C THR A 77 7.15 -0.60 20.75
N PRO A 78 6.44 -0.13 19.70
CA PRO A 78 5.12 -0.70 19.36
C PRO A 78 5.23 -2.17 18.97
N GLY A 79 4.16 -2.93 19.24
CA GLY A 79 4.02 -4.28 18.72
C GLY A 79 3.49 -4.29 17.29
N PHE A 80 3.81 -5.36 16.53
CA PHE A 80 3.34 -5.54 15.17
C PHE A 80 2.81 -6.97 14.96
N THR A 81 1.68 -7.09 14.28
CA THR A 81 1.17 -8.31 13.66
C THR A 81 1.07 -8.02 12.17
N LEU A 82 2.09 -8.43 11.42
CA LEU A 82 2.22 -8.20 9.99
C LEU A 82 1.92 -9.46 9.19
N GLY A 83 1.44 -9.32 7.95
CA GLY A 83 1.00 -10.44 7.13
C GLY A 83 -0.36 -11.00 7.54
N GLU A 84 -1.07 -10.32 8.42
CA GLU A 84 -2.39 -10.71 8.89
C GLU A 84 -3.40 -9.57 8.71
N ARG A 85 -4.56 -9.89 8.15
CA ARG A 85 -5.65 -8.93 7.95
C ARG A 85 -6.60 -8.96 9.14
N ALA A 86 -6.93 -7.79 9.70
CA ALA A 86 -8.04 -7.67 10.64
C ALA A 86 -9.34 -8.07 9.95
N GLU A 87 -10.02 -9.08 10.47
CA GLU A 87 -11.21 -9.68 9.86
C GLU A 87 -12.49 -9.28 10.59
N THR A 88 -12.47 -9.34 11.91
CA THR A 88 -13.63 -9.02 12.74
C THR A 88 -13.24 -8.07 13.87
N ILE A 89 -14.18 -7.20 14.25
CA ILE A 89 -14.09 -6.34 15.42
C ILE A 89 -15.34 -6.59 16.25
N GLU A 90 -15.17 -7.04 17.47
CA GLU A 90 -16.24 -7.27 18.43
C GLU A 90 -16.08 -6.29 19.60
N ARG A 91 -17.18 -5.60 19.95
CA ARG A 91 -17.20 -4.73 21.13
C ARG A 91 -17.70 -5.53 22.33
N LEU A 92 -16.97 -5.48 23.42
CA LEU A 92 -17.30 -6.14 24.67
C LEU A 92 -18.24 -5.27 25.53
N GLU A 93 -18.84 -5.88 26.58
CA GLU A 93 -19.75 -5.20 27.52
C GLU A 93 -19.08 -4.05 28.29
N ASP A 94 -17.79 -4.18 28.57
CA ASP A 94 -16.97 -3.14 29.23
C ASP A 94 -16.56 -1.99 28.29
N GLY A 95 -16.97 -2.06 27.03
CA GLY A 95 -16.69 -1.06 25.98
C GLY A 95 -15.37 -1.26 25.28
N SER A 96 -14.53 -2.21 25.67
CA SER A 96 -13.31 -2.59 24.97
C SER A 96 -13.61 -3.43 23.71
N PHE A 97 -12.57 -3.76 22.93
CA PHE A 97 -12.70 -4.45 21.67
C PHE A 97 -11.82 -5.70 21.60
N ILE A 98 -12.33 -6.74 20.95
CA ILE A 98 -11.53 -7.84 20.43
C ILE A 98 -11.48 -7.72 18.91
N VAL A 99 -10.27 -7.74 18.35
CA VAL A 99 -10.04 -7.82 16.91
C VAL A 99 -9.41 -9.17 16.61
N THR A 100 -10.02 -9.92 15.69
CA THR A 100 -9.52 -11.22 15.24
C THR A 100 -9.04 -11.10 13.81
N THR A 101 -7.84 -11.62 13.53
CA THR A 101 -7.27 -11.64 12.19
C THR A 101 -7.75 -12.84 11.38
N ASN A 102 -7.52 -12.81 10.07
CA ASN A 102 -7.80 -13.93 9.16
C ASN A 102 -7.03 -15.22 9.49
N LEU A 103 -5.96 -15.14 10.30
CA LEU A 103 -5.23 -16.31 10.80
C LEU A 103 -5.64 -16.70 12.23
N GLY A 104 -6.65 -16.03 12.80
CA GLY A 104 -7.19 -16.33 14.12
C GLY A 104 -6.42 -15.67 15.29
N THR A 105 -5.45 -14.81 15.02
CA THR A 105 -4.77 -14.05 16.07
C THR A 105 -5.72 -13.03 16.69
N GLN A 106 -5.84 -13.05 18.02
CA GLN A 106 -6.73 -12.16 18.75
C GLN A 106 -5.97 -11.05 19.46
N HIS A 107 -6.50 -9.84 19.33
CA HIS A 107 -6.00 -8.62 19.96
C HIS A 107 -7.10 -7.99 20.79
N HIS A 108 -6.78 -7.56 22.01
CA HIS A 108 -7.68 -6.87 22.92
C HIS A 108 -7.18 -5.46 23.20
N ALA A 109 -8.04 -4.47 23.06
CA ALA A 109 -7.73 -3.08 23.37
C ALA A 109 -8.98 -2.27 23.75
N PRO A 110 -8.89 -1.29 24.65
CA PRO A 110 -9.98 -0.34 24.91
C PRO A 110 -10.23 0.62 23.75
N VAL A 111 -9.23 0.83 22.88
CA VAL A 111 -9.34 1.74 21.72
C VAL A 111 -8.85 1.04 20.46
N VAL A 112 -9.61 1.17 19.38
CA VAL A 112 -9.22 0.72 18.05
C VAL A 112 -9.19 1.92 17.10
N VAL A 113 -8.04 2.12 16.44
CA VAL A 113 -7.87 3.13 15.40
C VAL A 113 -7.84 2.44 14.04
N ILE A 114 -8.69 2.88 13.12
CA ILE A 114 -8.72 2.34 11.74
C ILE A 114 -7.94 3.29 10.84
N ALA A 115 -6.75 2.84 10.42
CA ALA A 115 -5.83 3.54 9.52
C ALA A 115 -5.52 2.70 8.27
N GLY A 116 -6.50 1.91 7.81
CA GLY A 116 -6.36 0.88 6.78
C GLY A 116 -6.17 1.38 5.34
N GLY A 117 -6.16 2.68 5.09
CA GLY A 117 -5.97 3.25 3.75
C GLY A 117 -6.99 2.69 2.74
N LEU A 118 -6.52 2.11 1.64
CA LEU A 118 -7.37 1.43 0.64
C LEU A 118 -7.80 0.02 1.08
N GLY A 119 -7.47 -0.40 2.30
CA GLY A 119 -7.69 -1.75 2.81
C GLY A 119 -6.57 -2.72 2.43
N SER A 120 -6.81 -4.01 2.62
CA SER A 120 -5.89 -5.04 2.14
C SER A 120 -5.78 -4.96 0.63
N PHE A 121 -4.54 -4.82 0.13
CA PHE A 121 -4.30 -4.71 -1.30
C PHE A 121 -4.56 -6.07 -1.98
N GLU A 122 -5.76 -6.21 -2.52
CA GLU A 122 -6.09 -7.30 -3.44
C GLU A 122 -6.10 -6.74 -4.87
N PRO A 123 -5.18 -7.19 -5.75
CA PRO A 123 -5.15 -6.71 -7.12
C PRO A 123 -6.47 -7.03 -7.82
N ARG A 124 -7.04 -6.04 -8.51
CA ARG A 124 -8.19 -6.28 -9.39
C ARG A 124 -7.73 -7.03 -10.62
N LYS A 125 -7.97 -8.33 -10.62
CA LYS A 125 -7.63 -9.19 -11.75
C LYS A 125 -8.52 -8.88 -12.94
N PRO A 126 -7.95 -8.64 -14.14
CA PRO A 126 -8.75 -8.50 -15.33
C PRO A 126 -9.46 -9.83 -15.66
N PRO A 127 -10.66 -9.80 -16.26
CA PRO A 127 -11.42 -11.02 -16.57
C PRO A 127 -10.85 -11.72 -17.81
N ILE A 128 -9.60 -12.12 -17.74
CA ILE A 128 -8.88 -12.84 -18.79
C ILE A 128 -8.76 -14.31 -18.36
N GLN A 129 -9.16 -15.20 -19.24
CA GLN A 129 -9.07 -16.64 -18.97
C GLN A 129 -7.63 -17.07 -18.72
N ASN A 130 -7.41 -17.87 -17.69
CA ASN A 130 -6.09 -18.40 -17.28
C ASN A 130 -5.04 -17.34 -16.85
N ILE A 131 -5.43 -16.11 -16.55
CA ILE A 131 -4.47 -15.06 -16.16
C ILE A 131 -3.62 -15.45 -14.97
N THR A 132 -4.18 -16.18 -14.01
CA THR A 132 -3.48 -16.63 -12.79
C THR A 132 -2.29 -17.54 -13.09
N HIS A 133 -2.29 -18.22 -14.24
CA HIS A 133 -1.16 -19.06 -14.67
C HIS A 133 0.09 -18.23 -15.00
N PHE A 134 -0.10 -16.96 -15.36
CA PHE A 134 0.96 -16.04 -15.76
C PHE A 134 1.37 -15.08 -14.64
N GLU A 135 0.71 -15.11 -13.49
CA GLU A 135 1.09 -14.30 -12.33
C GLU A 135 2.51 -14.66 -11.87
N GLY A 136 3.37 -13.65 -11.72
CA GLY A 136 4.80 -13.82 -11.47
C GLY A 136 5.61 -14.38 -12.65
N LYS A 137 4.98 -14.55 -13.82
CA LYS A 137 5.60 -15.08 -15.05
C LYS A 137 5.30 -14.21 -16.27
N GLY A 138 5.17 -12.91 -16.05
CA GLY A 138 4.86 -11.93 -17.09
C GLY A 138 3.57 -11.15 -16.84
N VAL A 139 2.77 -11.52 -15.86
CA VAL A 139 1.67 -10.71 -15.34
C VAL A 139 2.01 -10.29 -13.92
N GLU A 140 2.17 -9.00 -13.74
CA GLU A 140 2.47 -8.37 -12.45
C GLU A 140 1.40 -7.32 -12.15
N TYR A 141 1.02 -7.20 -10.88
CA TYR A 141 0.06 -6.19 -10.42
C TYR A 141 0.72 -5.01 -9.72
N ILE A 142 1.99 -5.14 -9.41
CA ILE A 142 2.81 -4.14 -8.74
C ILE A 142 4.20 -4.16 -9.38
N ILE A 143 4.75 -3.00 -9.67
CA ILE A 143 6.13 -2.86 -10.17
C ILE A 143 7.04 -2.59 -8.96
N LYS A 144 7.69 -3.64 -8.45
CA LYS A 144 8.65 -3.54 -7.33
C LYS A 144 10.04 -3.12 -7.79
N GLU A 145 10.47 -3.66 -8.91
CA GLU A 145 11.81 -3.44 -9.46
C GLU A 145 11.72 -3.08 -10.94
N PRO A 146 11.70 -1.78 -11.29
CA PRO A 146 11.57 -1.33 -12.68
C PRO A 146 12.65 -1.85 -13.61
N ALA A 147 13.87 -2.09 -13.11
CA ALA A 147 14.99 -2.57 -13.91
C ALA A 147 14.73 -3.91 -14.62
N ILE A 148 13.82 -4.74 -14.10
CA ILE A 148 13.47 -6.02 -14.73
C ILE A 148 12.78 -5.85 -16.09
N TYR A 149 12.24 -4.66 -16.39
CA TYR A 149 11.56 -4.33 -17.63
C TYR A 149 12.48 -3.70 -18.70
N GLN A 150 13.76 -3.52 -18.38
CA GLN A 150 14.73 -2.98 -19.33
C GLN A 150 14.75 -3.81 -20.62
N ASP A 151 14.70 -3.13 -21.76
CA ASP A 151 14.70 -3.73 -23.11
C ASP A 151 13.56 -4.72 -23.36
N LYS A 152 12.46 -4.64 -22.59
CA LYS A 152 11.28 -5.51 -22.77
C LYS A 152 10.09 -4.79 -23.37
N LYS A 153 9.22 -5.56 -24.02
CA LYS A 153 7.92 -5.08 -24.48
C LYS A 153 6.92 -5.21 -23.33
N VAL A 154 6.40 -4.09 -22.86
CA VAL A 154 5.51 -4.01 -21.70
C VAL A 154 4.12 -3.57 -22.11
N VAL A 155 3.08 -4.22 -21.57
CA VAL A 155 1.70 -3.79 -21.71
C VAL A 155 1.17 -3.40 -20.33
N ILE A 156 0.70 -2.18 -20.19
CA ILE A 156 0.08 -1.67 -18.97
C ILE A 156 -1.43 -1.68 -19.14
N ALA A 157 -2.12 -2.47 -18.32
CA ALA A 157 -3.58 -2.52 -18.32
C ALA A 157 -4.15 -1.60 -17.25
N GLY A 158 -4.56 -0.41 -17.62
CA GLY A 158 -5.11 0.59 -16.73
C GLY A 158 -5.27 1.95 -17.42
N GLY A 159 -6.03 2.85 -16.80
CA GLY A 159 -6.27 4.20 -17.34
C GLY A 159 -6.39 5.24 -16.23
N GLY A 160 -5.83 4.97 -15.05
CA GLY A 160 -5.69 5.94 -13.97
C GLY A 160 -4.25 6.47 -13.89
N ASP A 161 -4.04 7.46 -13.02
CA ASP A 161 -2.76 8.16 -12.85
C ASP A 161 -1.59 7.19 -12.66
N SER A 162 -1.75 6.15 -11.84
CA SER A 162 -0.70 5.14 -11.63
C SER A 162 -0.30 4.40 -12.92
N ALA A 163 -1.25 4.15 -13.83
CA ALA A 163 -0.94 3.50 -15.11
C ALA A 163 -0.16 4.43 -16.03
N LEU A 164 -0.50 5.72 -16.02
CA LEU A 164 0.19 6.75 -16.81
C LEU A 164 1.58 7.03 -16.23
N ASP A 165 1.71 7.19 -14.90
CA ASP A 165 2.99 7.36 -14.22
C ASP A 165 3.97 6.21 -14.59
N TRP A 166 3.48 4.96 -14.52
CA TRP A 166 4.29 3.82 -14.89
C TRP A 166 4.58 3.73 -16.40
N ALA A 167 3.64 4.15 -17.25
CA ALA A 167 3.88 4.19 -18.70
C ALA A 167 4.99 5.18 -19.05
N ILE A 168 4.97 6.37 -18.44
CA ILE A 168 6.00 7.40 -18.62
C ILE A 168 7.34 6.87 -18.13
N TYR A 169 7.39 6.36 -16.88
CA TYR A 169 8.64 5.88 -16.30
C TYR A 169 9.24 4.71 -17.11
N LEU A 170 8.43 3.72 -17.48
CA LEU A 170 8.91 2.54 -18.20
C LEU A 170 9.26 2.86 -19.66
N SER A 171 8.72 3.92 -20.26
CA SER A 171 9.10 4.32 -21.62
C SER A 171 10.56 4.73 -21.75
N GLU A 172 11.21 5.07 -20.64
CA GLU A 172 12.63 5.45 -20.62
C GLU A 172 13.58 4.22 -20.60
N ILE A 173 13.08 3.05 -20.22
CA ILE A 173 13.92 1.86 -20.00
C ILE A 173 13.48 0.62 -20.80
N ALA A 174 12.20 0.51 -21.15
CA ALA A 174 11.67 -0.62 -21.92
C ALA A 174 11.85 -0.42 -23.42
N GLU A 175 11.95 -1.51 -24.19
CA GLU A 175 11.98 -1.46 -25.67
C GLU A 175 10.69 -0.83 -26.22
N LYS A 176 9.54 -1.14 -25.60
CA LYS A 176 8.23 -0.65 -26.02
C LYS A 176 7.23 -0.71 -24.87
N VAL A 177 6.45 0.35 -24.70
CA VAL A 177 5.34 0.39 -23.74
C VAL A 177 4.02 0.60 -24.49
N ALA A 178 3.02 -0.22 -24.17
CA ALA A 178 1.66 -0.05 -24.67
C ALA A 178 0.70 0.07 -23.46
N VAL A 179 -0.21 1.04 -23.51
CA VAL A 179 -1.25 1.19 -22.49
C VAL A 179 -2.58 0.72 -23.06
N VAL A 180 -3.25 -0.17 -22.33
CA VAL A 180 -4.57 -0.68 -22.69
C VAL A 180 -5.57 -0.23 -21.64
N HIS A 181 -6.61 0.47 -22.07
CA HIS A 181 -7.67 0.96 -21.21
C HIS A 181 -9.06 0.48 -21.69
N ARG A 182 -9.92 0.12 -20.73
CA ARG A 182 -11.25 -0.47 -21.00
C ARG A 182 -12.28 0.56 -21.48
N ARG A 183 -12.17 1.82 -21.08
CA ARG A 183 -13.14 2.89 -21.38
C ARG A 183 -12.62 3.79 -22.50
N GLN A 184 -13.55 4.37 -23.27
CA GLN A 184 -13.21 5.36 -24.31
C GLN A 184 -12.78 6.72 -23.74
N GLU A 185 -13.15 7.02 -22.48
CA GLU A 185 -12.78 8.25 -21.78
C GLU A 185 -11.94 7.91 -20.54
N SER A 186 -10.76 8.51 -20.41
CA SER A 186 -10.03 8.55 -19.17
C SER A 186 -10.68 9.56 -18.24
N ARG A 187 -10.55 9.41 -16.89
CA ARG A 187 -11.10 10.37 -15.94
C ARG A 187 -10.42 11.74 -16.01
N ASP A 188 -9.24 11.83 -16.56
CA ASP A 188 -8.49 13.05 -16.78
C ASP A 188 -8.13 13.16 -18.27
N ALA A 189 -8.82 14.08 -18.91
CA ALA A 189 -8.62 14.79 -20.17
C ALA A 189 -7.51 14.30 -21.14
N LEU A 190 -7.54 13.05 -21.59
CA LEU A 190 -6.95 12.65 -22.85
C LEU A 190 -7.90 11.67 -23.54
N ASP A 191 -8.61 12.22 -24.53
CA ASP A 191 -9.58 11.53 -25.37
C ASP A 191 -9.02 10.29 -26.06
N THR A 192 -9.86 9.29 -26.10
CA THR A 192 -9.87 8.13 -26.98
C THR A 192 -9.07 6.91 -26.52
N CYS A 193 -9.78 5.76 -26.57
CA CYS A 193 -9.22 4.41 -26.58
C CYS A 193 -8.14 4.32 -27.68
N ARG A 194 -6.92 4.71 -27.36
CA ARG A 194 -5.76 4.55 -28.23
C ARG A 194 -4.80 3.62 -27.51
N LEU A 195 -4.35 2.64 -28.29
CA LEU A 195 -3.13 1.92 -27.99
C LEU A 195 -2.02 2.98 -28.10
N TYR A 196 -1.61 3.56 -26.98
CA TYR A 196 -0.45 4.44 -26.98
C TYR A 196 0.78 3.54 -27.01
N THR A 197 1.42 3.49 -28.16
CA THR A 197 2.75 2.92 -28.29
C THR A 197 3.73 4.08 -28.17
N TYR A 198 4.53 4.06 -27.11
CA TYR A 198 5.73 4.89 -27.04
C TYR A 198 6.86 4.06 -27.64
N ASP A 199 7.35 4.46 -28.81
CA ASP A 199 8.60 3.97 -29.35
C ASP A 199 9.71 4.80 -28.68
N ALA A 200 10.72 4.11 -28.11
CA ALA A 200 11.90 4.72 -27.50
C ALA A 200 12.78 5.39 -28.55
#